data_3cfb2dc1d8c664e81a2888f34ec949e9
#
_entry.id   3cfb2dc1d8c664e81a2888f34ec949e9
#
_cell.length_a   1.000
_cell.length_b   1.000
_cell.length_c   1.000
_cell.angle_alpha   90.00
_cell.angle_beta   90.00
_cell.angle_gamma   90.00
#
_symmetry.space_group_name_H-M   'P 1'
#
loop_
_entity.id
_entity.type
_entity.pdbx_description
1 polymer ?
#
loop_
_entity_poly.entity_id
_entity_poly.type
_entity_poly.pdbx_seq_one_letter_code
_entity_poly.pdbx_strand_id
1 'polypeptide(L)'
;CFIHDAKEESIETILELAGYKEHGCCKALVVTGCLAQRYAQEMLREIPEVDAIVGTSAYDRIPDAIERALLRRDTEEAVVVTEPLSRLPLPKTTRILTTGGHSSYLKIAEGCDKRCTYCVIPSVRGPYRSVPMEELVRQATEMCEQGVRELILVAQETTMYGKDLYGEKKLPELLRKLAAIPQLMWIRLLYCYPEEITPELVHVIRQ
;
A
#
# COMPACT_ATOMS: atom_id res chain seq x y z
N CYS A 1 11.80 -1.51 0.40
CA CYS A 1 13.17 -1.59 -0.07
C CYS A 1 14.12 -1.97 1.05
N PHE A 2 14.37 -3.25 1.20
CA PHE A 2 15.35 -3.81 2.15
C PHE A 2 16.37 -4.70 1.40
N ILE A 3 16.09 -5.03 0.15
CA ILE A 3 17.02 -5.70 -0.77
C ILE A 3 17.92 -4.61 -1.37
N HIS A 4 19.21 -4.89 -1.46
CA HIS A 4 20.23 -3.93 -1.93
C HIS A 4 19.89 -3.39 -3.32
N ASP A 5 19.68 -4.29 -4.27
CA ASP A 5 19.36 -3.94 -5.67
C ASP A 5 18.13 -3.04 -5.79
N ALA A 6 17.05 -3.35 -5.03
CA ALA A 6 15.85 -2.51 -5.02
C ALA A 6 16.05 -1.13 -4.36
N LYS A 7 17.04 -0.99 -3.46
CA LYS A 7 17.44 0.32 -2.92
C LYS A 7 18.22 1.12 -3.95
N GLU A 8 19.18 0.49 -4.63
CA GLU A 8 19.97 1.13 -5.69
C GLU A 8 19.05 1.64 -6.80
N GLU A 9 18.19 0.77 -7.36
CA GLU A 9 17.20 1.16 -8.38
C GLU A 9 16.32 2.34 -7.92
N SER A 10 15.85 2.32 -6.66
CA SER A 10 15.02 3.41 -6.13
C SER A 10 15.82 4.72 -6.02
N ILE A 11 17.08 4.67 -5.58
CA ILE A 11 17.94 5.86 -5.45
C ILE A 11 18.29 6.39 -6.85
N GLU A 12 18.67 5.53 -7.78
CA GLU A 12 18.96 5.92 -9.17
C GLU A 12 17.76 6.60 -9.82
N THR A 13 16.54 6.05 -9.63
CA THR A 13 15.31 6.67 -10.12
C THR A 13 15.06 8.05 -9.50
N ILE A 14 15.30 8.21 -8.18
CA ILE A 14 15.16 9.51 -7.53
C ILE A 14 16.14 10.53 -8.11
N LEU A 15 17.41 10.15 -8.31
CA LEU A 15 18.44 11.02 -8.87
C LEU A 15 18.15 11.38 -10.33
N GLU A 16 17.68 10.43 -11.14
CA GLU A 16 17.24 10.69 -12.51
C GLU A 16 16.10 11.73 -12.53
N LEU A 17 15.08 11.54 -11.68
CA LEU A 17 13.94 12.46 -11.58
C LEU A 17 14.37 13.84 -11.03
N ALA A 18 15.34 13.90 -10.13
CA ALA A 18 15.92 15.14 -9.65
C ALA A 18 16.51 16.00 -10.78
N GLY A 19 17.12 15.36 -11.78
CA GLY A 19 17.66 16.05 -12.96
C GLY A 19 16.59 16.83 -13.75
N TYR A 20 15.32 16.45 -13.68
CA TYR A 20 14.25 17.23 -14.32
C TYR A 20 13.90 18.54 -13.61
N LYS A 21 14.43 18.79 -12.40
CA LYS A 21 14.34 20.11 -11.76
C LYS A 21 15.28 21.11 -12.43
N GLU A 22 16.44 20.67 -12.91
CA GLU A 22 17.44 21.52 -13.56
C GLU A 22 17.19 21.62 -15.07
N HIS A 23 16.92 20.50 -15.72
CA HIS A 23 16.87 20.38 -17.19
C HIS A 23 15.45 20.21 -17.74
N GLY A 24 14.43 20.23 -16.87
CA GLY A 24 13.02 20.03 -17.24
C GLY A 24 12.07 21.02 -16.58
N CYS A 25 10.83 20.57 -16.38
CA CYS A 25 9.77 21.38 -15.76
C CYS A 25 9.29 20.84 -14.41
N CYS A 26 10.06 19.95 -13.76
CA CYS A 26 9.73 19.42 -12.46
C CYS A 26 9.73 20.55 -11.41
N LYS A 27 8.63 20.72 -10.68
CA LYS A 27 8.46 21.77 -9.67
C LYS A 27 8.69 21.26 -8.25
N ALA A 28 8.43 19.99 -8.01
CA ALA A 28 8.67 19.38 -6.71
C ALA A 28 8.92 17.87 -6.89
N LEU A 29 9.91 17.35 -6.19
CA LEU A 29 10.23 15.92 -6.11
C LEU A 29 9.72 15.36 -4.79
N VAL A 30 8.73 14.48 -4.85
CA VAL A 30 8.11 13.87 -3.67
C VAL A 30 8.44 12.38 -3.65
N VAL A 31 9.04 11.90 -2.56
CA VAL A 31 9.40 10.50 -2.38
C VAL A 31 8.49 9.85 -1.34
N THR A 32 7.94 8.68 -1.68
CA THR A 32 7.05 7.93 -0.79
C THR A 32 7.37 6.43 -0.77
N GLY A 33 6.86 5.72 0.22
CA GLY A 33 7.00 4.27 0.32
C GLY A 33 7.96 3.80 1.41
N CYS A 34 8.38 2.53 1.33
CA CYS A 34 9.18 1.88 2.37
C CYS A 34 10.57 2.52 2.55
N LEU A 35 11.21 2.97 1.45
CA LEU A 35 12.48 3.66 1.49
C LEU A 35 12.34 4.99 2.24
N ALA A 36 11.34 5.79 1.86
CA ALA A 36 10.99 7.05 2.50
C ALA A 36 10.68 6.86 3.99
N GLN A 37 9.91 5.85 4.36
CA GLN A 37 9.60 5.54 5.77
C GLN A 37 10.84 5.20 6.59
N ARG A 38 11.78 4.48 6.02
CA ARG A 38 12.92 3.95 6.75
C ARG A 38 14.10 4.92 6.81
N TYR A 39 14.36 5.64 5.74
CA TYR A 39 15.57 6.43 5.52
C TYR A 39 15.29 7.91 5.28
N ALA A 40 14.17 8.44 5.82
CA ALA A 40 13.76 9.83 5.59
C ALA A 40 14.88 10.84 5.83
N GLN A 41 15.53 10.79 7.00
CA GLN A 41 16.55 11.75 7.39
C GLN A 41 17.84 11.63 6.58
N GLU A 42 18.27 10.38 6.31
CA GLU A 42 19.45 10.14 5.48
C GLU A 42 19.21 10.60 4.04
N MET A 43 18.02 10.32 3.50
CA MET A 43 17.64 10.74 2.15
C MET A 43 17.67 12.25 1.98
N LEU A 44 17.10 13.00 2.92
CA LEU A 44 17.10 14.47 2.88
C LEU A 44 18.50 15.09 3.01
N ARG A 45 19.39 14.41 3.73
CA ARG A 45 20.77 14.87 3.87
C ARG A 45 21.60 14.58 2.62
N GLU A 46 21.42 13.41 2.00
CA GLU A 46 22.23 12.95 0.87
C GLU A 46 21.66 13.38 -0.50
N ILE A 47 20.34 13.65 -0.58
CA ILE A 47 19.63 14.05 -1.80
C ILE A 47 18.81 15.32 -1.51
N PRO A 48 19.46 16.49 -1.47
CA PRO A 48 18.79 17.76 -1.14
C PRO A 48 17.75 18.20 -2.18
N GLU A 49 17.73 17.62 -3.36
CA GLU A 49 16.74 17.86 -4.41
C GLU A 49 15.33 17.35 -4.04
N VAL A 50 15.22 16.47 -3.04
CA VAL A 50 13.93 15.97 -2.56
C VAL A 50 13.22 17.07 -1.77
N ASP A 51 12.03 17.45 -2.23
CA ASP A 51 11.21 18.51 -1.61
C ASP A 51 10.26 17.98 -0.54
N ALA A 52 9.80 16.74 -0.68
CA ALA A 52 8.94 16.12 0.32
C ALA A 52 9.16 14.62 0.45
N ILE A 53 8.99 14.13 1.68
CA ILE A 53 8.97 12.70 2.01
C ILE A 53 7.63 12.35 2.65
N VAL A 54 6.99 11.28 2.15
CA VAL A 54 5.72 10.77 2.69
C VAL A 54 5.88 9.32 3.12
N GLY A 55 5.64 9.05 4.38
CA GLY A 55 5.74 7.70 4.96
C GLY A 55 4.62 6.76 4.51
N THR A 56 4.82 5.46 4.78
CA THR A 56 3.90 4.37 4.34
C THR A 56 2.50 4.43 4.95
N SER A 57 2.33 5.13 6.07
CA SER A 57 1.03 5.30 6.74
C SER A 57 0.38 6.67 6.45
N ALA A 58 0.92 7.43 5.48
CA ALA A 58 0.50 8.80 5.18
C ALA A 58 0.13 9.04 3.70
N TYR A 59 -0.18 8.00 2.93
CA TYR A 59 -0.49 8.14 1.50
C TYR A 59 -1.65 9.07 1.19
N ASP A 60 -2.63 9.16 2.06
CA ASP A 60 -3.77 10.08 1.96
C ASP A 60 -3.38 11.56 2.18
N ARG A 61 -2.15 11.82 2.64
CA ARG A 61 -1.58 13.15 2.83
C ARG A 61 -0.66 13.59 1.67
N ILE A 62 -0.55 12.79 0.60
CA ILE A 62 0.26 13.15 -0.57
C ILE A 62 -0.14 14.50 -1.18
N PRO A 63 -1.43 14.83 -1.38
CA PRO A 63 -1.82 16.16 -1.90
C PRO A 63 -1.32 17.30 -1.01
N ASP A 64 -1.50 17.20 0.30
CA ASP A 64 -1.02 18.17 1.29
C ASP A 64 0.51 18.32 1.25
N ALA A 65 1.24 17.21 1.13
CA ALA A 65 2.69 17.23 1.00
C ALA A 65 3.16 17.94 -0.29
N ILE A 66 2.46 17.70 -1.41
CA ILE A 66 2.74 18.34 -2.71
C ILE A 66 2.51 19.85 -2.61
N GLU A 67 1.36 20.28 -2.08
CA GLU A 67 1.05 21.72 -1.91
C GLU A 67 2.11 22.43 -1.08
N ARG A 68 2.51 21.83 0.04
CA ARG A 68 3.55 22.37 0.90
C ARG A 68 4.91 22.41 0.21
N ALA A 69 5.27 21.36 -0.55
CA ALA A 69 6.51 21.31 -1.31
C ALA A 69 6.57 22.39 -2.40
N LEU A 70 5.45 22.65 -3.09
CA LEU A 70 5.34 23.69 -4.12
C LEU A 70 5.40 25.11 -3.56
N LEU A 71 4.98 25.32 -2.30
CA LEU A 71 5.03 26.61 -1.62
C LEU A 71 6.35 26.86 -0.90
N ARG A 72 7.19 25.84 -0.75
CA ARG A 72 8.47 25.90 -0.06
C ARG A 72 9.44 26.85 -0.78
N ARG A 73 10.19 27.61 0.01
CA ARG A 73 11.32 28.42 -0.48
C ARG A 73 12.60 27.58 -0.45
N ASP A 74 13.55 27.88 -1.30
CA ASP A 74 14.82 27.13 -1.41
C ASP A 74 15.64 27.10 -0.11
N THR A 75 15.40 28.02 0.80
CA THR A 75 16.06 28.12 2.12
C THR A 75 15.36 27.34 3.23
N GLU A 76 14.22 26.73 2.95
CA GLU A 76 13.42 26.00 3.95
C GLU A 76 13.72 24.49 3.88
N GLU A 77 13.56 23.81 5.03
CA GLU A 77 13.72 22.35 5.09
C GLU A 77 12.65 21.63 4.27
N ALA A 78 12.99 20.45 3.75
CA ALA A 78 12.07 19.59 3.01
C ALA A 78 10.86 19.17 3.88
N VAL A 79 9.73 18.97 3.24
CA VAL A 79 8.49 18.58 3.92
C VAL A 79 8.55 17.11 4.31
N VAL A 80 8.43 16.78 5.59
CA VAL A 80 8.34 15.40 6.07
C VAL A 80 6.94 15.15 6.62
N VAL A 81 6.23 14.20 6.00
CA VAL A 81 4.90 13.75 6.42
C VAL A 81 4.96 12.29 6.79
N THR A 82 5.06 12.02 8.07
CA THR A 82 5.03 10.66 8.62
C THR A 82 3.89 10.54 9.62
N GLU A 83 3.23 9.40 9.61
CA GLU A 83 2.16 9.06 10.55
C GLU A 83 2.55 7.78 11.32
N PRO A 84 1.97 7.55 12.50
CA PRO A 84 2.20 6.31 13.23
C PRO A 84 1.92 5.09 12.36
N LEU A 85 2.80 4.09 12.41
CA LEU A 85 2.65 2.85 11.63
C LEU A 85 1.39 2.05 12.01
N SER A 86 0.75 2.36 13.13
CA SER A 86 -0.55 1.80 13.53
C SER A 86 -1.73 2.40 12.77
N ARG A 87 -1.53 3.54 12.07
CA ARG A 87 -2.58 4.17 11.25
C ARG A 87 -2.75 3.42 9.92
N LEU A 88 -3.99 3.15 9.53
CA LEU A 88 -4.35 2.64 8.21
C LEU A 88 -4.94 3.80 7.38
N PRO A 89 -4.21 4.31 6.38
CA PRO A 89 -4.75 5.33 5.49
C PRO A 89 -5.83 4.70 4.59
N LEU A 90 -7.05 5.19 4.69
CA LEU A 90 -8.16 4.81 3.81
C LEU A 90 -8.50 6.03 2.94
N PRO A 91 -8.03 6.10 1.70
CA PRO A 91 -8.37 7.19 0.80
C PRO A 91 -9.87 7.16 0.50
N LYS A 92 -10.54 8.30 0.68
CA LYS A 92 -11.97 8.46 0.39
C LYS A 92 -12.26 8.75 -1.10
N THR A 93 -11.26 8.61 -1.95
CA THR A 93 -11.33 8.95 -3.37
C THR A 93 -11.62 7.71 -4.22
N THR A 94 -12.34 7.91 -5.33
CA THR A 94 -12.53 6.88 -6.34
C THR A 94 -11.18 6.43 -6.90
N ARG A 95 -11.00 5.13 -7.00
CA ARG A 95 -9.77 4.53 -7.51
C ARG A 95 -9.69 4.65 -9.03
N ILE A 96 -8.57 5.16 -9.52
CA ILE A 96 -8.26 5.12 -10.96
C ILE A 96 -7.57 3.77 -11.24
N LEU A 97 -8.17 2.99 -12.15
CA LEU A 97 -7.61 1.71 -12.57
C LEU A 97 -6.60 1.95 -13.70
N THR A 98 -5.33 1.69 -13.43
CA THR A 98 -4.23 1.84 -14.42
C THR A 98 -3.78 0.51 -15.02
N THR A 99 -4.23 -0.61 -14.45
CA THR A 99 -3.99 -1.97 -14.98
C THR A 99 -5.07 -2.35 -15.97
N GLY A 100 -4.71 -3.04 -17.05
CA GLY A 100 -5.62 -3.38 -18.16
C GLY A 100 -6.86 -4.13 -17.72
N GLY A 101 -7.97 -3.49 -17.87
CA GLY A 101 -9.39 -3.73 -17.93
C GLY A 101 -10.05 -4.85 -17.14
N HIS A 102 -9.52 -6.06 -17.06
CA HIS A 102 -10.25 -7.22 -16.53
C HIS A 102 -9.79 -7.70 -15.14
N SER A 103 -8.59 -7.35 -14.71
CA SER A 103 -8.06 -7.74 -13.39
C SER A 103 -7.54 -6.55 -12.59
N SER A 104 -7.66 -6.60 -11.27
CA SER A 104 -7.13 -5.56 -10.38
C SER A 104 -6.77 -6.12 -9.00
N TYR A 105 -5.88 -5.41 -8.31
CA TYR A 105 -5.47 -5.74 -6.95
C TYR A 105 -6.39 -5.09 -5.93
N LEU A 106 -6.83 -5.86 -4.95
CA LEU A 106 -7.56 -5.37 -3.78
C LEU A 106 -6.70 -5.61 -2.53
N LYS A 107 -6.16 -4.54 -1.95
CA LYS A 107 -5.41 -4.64 -0.71
C LYS A 107 -6.36 -4.76 0.48
N ILE A 108 -6.36 -5.93 1.15
CA ILE A 108 -7.28 -6.24 2.24
C ILE A 108 -6.73 -5.92 3.64
N ALA A 109 -5.41 -5.79 3.76
CA ALA A 109 -4.76 -5.41 5.02
C ALA A 109 -3.38 -4.79 4.76
N GLU A 110 -2.81 -4.18 5.79
CA GLU A 110 -1.48 -3.58 5.81
C GLU A 110 -0.72 -4.00 7.06
N GLY A 111 0.61 -4.17 6.94
CA GLY A 111 1.47 -4.56 8.04
C GLY A 111 1.45 -6.05 8.34
N CYS A 112 2.26 -6.49 9.31
CA CYS A 112 2.37 -7.90 9.68
C CYS A 112 2.88 -8.04 11.12
N ASP A 113 2.22 -8.91 11.91
CA ASP A 113 2.60 -9.20 13.29
C ASP A 113 3.58 -10.38 13.39
N LYS A 114 3.86 -11.08 12.30
CA LYS A 114 4.86 -12.13 12.28
C LYS A 114 6.26 -11.53 12.40
N ARG A 115 7.11 -12.18 13.19
CA ARG A 115 8.47 -11.72 13.47
C ARG A 115 9.50 -12.66 12.83
N CYS A 116 9.39 -12.89 11.53
CA CYS A 116 10.36 -13.66 10.79
C CYS A 116 11.73 -12.99 10.87
N THR A 117 12.78 -13.76 11.15
CA THR A 117 14.12 -13.26 11.51
C THR A 117 14.76 -12.36 10.44
N TYR A 118 14.44 -12.57 9.18
CA TYR A 118 14.95 -11.82 8.02
C TYR A 118 14.04 -10.67 7.57
N CYS A 119 12.84 -10.53 8.17
CA CYS A 119 11.79 -9.68 7.59
C CYS A 119 11.76 -8.29 8.23
N VAL A 120 11.82 -7.27 7.39
CA VAL A 120 11.76 -5.86 7.78
C VAL A 120 10.32 -5.30 7.79
N ILE A 121 9.34 -6.05 7.29
CA ILE A 121 7.96 -5.57 7.13
C ILE A 121 7.38 -4.93 8.39
N PRO A 122 7.47 -5.54 9.59
CA PRO A 122 6.92 -4.93 10.80
C PRO A 122 7.49 -3.54 11.12
N SER A 123 8.76 -3.28 10.78
CA SER A 123 9.42 -1.99 11.04
C SER A 123 9.09 -0.90 10.02
N VAL A 124 8.65 -1.27 8.79
CA VAL A 124 8.36 -0.30 7.72
C VAL A 124 6.88 -0.20 7.36
N ARG A 125 6.08 -1.22 7.74
CA ARG A 125 4.64 -1.28 7.49
C ARG A 125 3.82 -1.33 8.77
N GLY A 126 4.46 -1.59 9.92
CA GLY A 126 3.85 -1.65 11.24
C GLY A 126 3.04 -2.92 11.52
N PRO A 127 2.22 -2.90 12.60
CA PRO A 127 1.38 -4.02 12.99
C PRO A 127 0.32 -4.32 11.92
N TYR A 128 -0.24 -5.52 11.99
CA TYR A 128 -1.30 -5.94 11.08
C TYR A 128 -2.56 -5.11 11.27
N ARG A 129 -3.13 -4.59 10.17
CA ARG A 129 -4.35 -3.77 10.15
C ARG A 129 -5.20 -4.15 8.97
N SER A 130 -6.35 -4.76 9.24
CA SER A 130 -7.34 -5.11 8.23
C SER A 130 -8.12 -3.89 7.74
N VAL A 131 -8.44 -3.85 6.47
CA VAL A 131 -9.43 -2.92 5.93
C VAL A 131 -10.82 -3.44 6.33
N PRO A 132 -11.76 -2.58 6.80
CA PRO A 132 -13.12 -3.01 7.11
C PRO A 132 -13.79 -3.74 5.94
N MET A 133 -14.54 -4.80 6.25
CA MET A 133 -15.12 -5.69 5.24
C MET A 133 -16.08 -4.96 4.30
N GLU A 134 -16.90 -4.07 4.84
CA GLU A 134 -17.84 -3.27 4.08
C GLU A 134 -17.15 -2.36 3.06
N GLU A 135 -16.01 -1.80 3.45
CA GLU A 135 -15.18 -0.97 2.58
C GLU A 135 -14.56 -1.79 1.44
N LEU A 136 -14.11 -3.02 1.72
CA LEU A 136 -13.58 -3.93 0.70
C LEU A 136 -14.66 -4.35 -0.30
N VAL A 137 -15.86 -4.65 0.17
CA VAL A 137 -17.00 -5.00 -0.70
C VAL A 137 -17.39 -3.80 -1.56
N ARG A 138 -17.44 -2.59 -0.99
CA ARG A 138 -17.70 -1.36 -1.73
C ARG A 138 -16.66 -1.14 -2.84
N GLN A 139 -15.37 -1.20 -2.51
CA GLN A 139 -14.29 -1.04 -3.49
C GLN A 139 -14.34 -2.11 -4.59
N ALA A 140 -14.59 -3.36 -4.22
CA ALA A 140 -14.71 -4.45 -5.17
C ALA A 140 -15.89 -4.24 -6.13
N THR A 141 -17.03 -3.80 -5.63
CA THR A 141 -18.21 -3.48 -6.45
C THR A 141 -17.91 -2.38 -7.44
N GLU A 142 -17.34 -1.26 -6.99
CA GLU A 142 -16.94 -0.15 -7.87
C GLU A 142 -15.93 -0.57 -8.95
N MET A 143 -14.96 -1.43 -8.61
CA MET A 143 -14.03 -1.96 -9.60
C MET A 143 -14.73 -2.87 -10.62
N CYS A 144 -15.67 -3.70 -10.19
CA CYS A 144 -16.45 -4.56 -11.08
C CYS A 144 -17.35 -3.75 -12.02
N GLU A 145 -17.93 -2.65 -11.56
CA GLU A 145 -18.69 -1.69 -12.38
C GLU A 145 -17.80 -1.03 -13.46
N GLN A 146 -16.52 -0.81 -13.15
CA GLN A 146 -15.51 -0.31 -14.10
C GLN A 146 -14.96 -1.39 -15.04
N GLY A 147 -15.46 -2.63 -14.98
CA GLY A 147 -15.10 -3.71 -15.90
C GLY A 147 -14.17 -4.78 -15.34
N VAL A 148 -13.73 -4.69 -14.08
CA VAL A 148 -12.93 -5.73 -13.45
C VAL A 148 -13.76 -7.02 -13.30
N ARG A 149 -13.15 -8.14 -13.61
CA ARG A 149 -13.73 -9.50 -13.53
C ARG A 149 -12.91 -10.43 -12.63
N GLU A 150 -11.66 -10.07 -12.37
CA GLU A 150 -10.76 -10.79 -11.49
C GLU A 150 -10.21 -9.85 -10.41
N LEU A 151 -10.35 -10.23 -9.13
CA LEU A 151 -9.73 -9.55 -8.00
C LEU A 151 -8.57 -10.38 -7.46
N ILE A 152 -7.42 -9.74 -7.31
CA ILE A 152 -6.25 -10.32 -6.67
C ILE A 152 -6.16 -9.73 -5.27
N LEU A 153 -6.50 -10.52 -4.26
CA LEU A 153 -6.45 -10.08 -2.85
C LEU A 153 -5.01 -10.11 -2.34
N VAL A 154 -4.57 -8.99 -1.82
CA VAL A 154 -3.19 -8.82 -1.34
C VAL A 154 -3.13 -8.21 0.07
N ALA A 155 -2.21 -8.73 0.85
CA ALA A 155 -1.71 -8.18 2.11
C ALA A 155 -0.28 -8.70 2.32
N GLN A 156 0.40 -8.36 3.40
CA GLN A 156 1.64 -9.02 3.78
C GLN A 156 1.39 -10.45 4.32
N GLU A 157 0.18 -10.68 4.80
CA GLU A 157 -0.34 -11.98 5.26
C GLU A 157 -1.86 -11.98 5.09
N THR A 158 -2.40 -12.62 4.06
CA THR A 158 -3.84 -12.56 3.75
C THR A 158 -4.69 -13.44 4.66
N THR A 159 -4.16 -14.57 5.13
CA THR A 159 -4.90 -15.54 5.95
C THR A 159 -5.26 -15.02 7.35
N MET A 160 -4.62 -13.94 7.80
CA MET A 160 -4.91 -13.31 9.09
C MET A 160 -6.00 -12.25 9.04
N TYR A 161 -6.58 -12.00 7.86
CA TYR A 161 -7.59 -10.96 7.68
C TYR A 161 -8.72 -11.02 8.73
N GLY A 162 -8.99 -9.88 9.32
CA GLY A 162 -10.06 -9.66 10.28
C GLY A 162 -9.71 -9.92 11.73
N LYS A 163 -8.61 -10.60 12.04
CA LYS A 163 -8.25 -10.95 13.42
C LYS A 163 -8.08 -9.73 14.33
N ASP A 164 -7.53 -8.65 13.82
CA ASP A 164 -7.34 -7.37 14.52
C ASP A 164 -8.63 -6.59 14.72
N LEU A 165 -9.55 -6.60 13.71
CA LEU A 165 -10.80 -5.84 13.75
C LEU A 165 -11.96 -6.59 14.45
N TYR A 166 -12.04 -7.91 14.24
CA TYR A 166 -13.20 -8.70 14.65
C TYR A 166 -12.86 -9.75 15.74
N GLY A 167 -11.59 -9.80 16.18
CA GLY A 167 -11.12 -10.79 17.16
C GLY A 167 -10.88 -12.19 16.60
N GLU A 168 -11.32 -12.47 15.37
CA GLU A 168 -11.17 -13.75 14.68
C GLU A 168 -10.86 -13.58 13.18
N LYS A 169 -10.37 -14.65 12.54
CA LYS A 169 -10.08 -14.64 11.11
C LYS A 169 -11.37 -14.58 10.30
N LYS A 170 -11.49 -13.61 9.42
CA LYS A 170 -12.69 -13.34 8.60
C LYS A 170 -12.48 -13.47 7.10
N LEU A 171 -11.34 -14.05 6.67
CA LEU A 171 -11.09 -14.26 5.24
C LEU A 171 -12.16 -15.12 4.57
N PRO A 172 -12.64 -16.25 5.15
CA PRO A 172 -13.72 -17.03 4.53
C PRO A 172 -15.01 -16.22 4.34
N GLU A 173 -15.38 -15.39 5.31
CA GLU A 173 -16.57 -14.53 5.22
C GLU A 173 -16.38 -13.46 4.13
N LEU A 174 -15.22 -12.81 4.08
CA LEU A 174 -14.89 -11.84 3.03
C LEU A 174 -15.00 -12.48 1.64
N LEU A 175 -14.45 -13.67 1.44
CA LEU A 175 -14.52 -14.37 0.16
C LEU A 175 -15.96 -14.64 -0.28
N ARG A 176 -16.85 -15.09 0.63
CA ARG A 176 -18.26 -15.30 0.31
C ARG A 176 -18.95 -14.00 -0.11
N LYS A 177 -18.67 -12.88 0.57
CA LYS A 177 -19.25 -11.58 0.21
C LYS A 177 -18.74 -11.06 -1.12
N LEU A 178 -17.46 -11.21 -1.41
CA LEU A 178 -16.88 -10.83 -2.69
C LEU A 178 -17.41 -11.71 -3.83
N ALA A 179 -17.49 -13.02 -3.62
CA ALA A 179 -18.03 -13.97 -4.61
C ALA A 179 -19.53 -13.73 -4.92
N ALA A 180 -20.25 -13.04 -4.05
CA ALA A 180 -21.64 -12.65 -4.29
C ALA A 180 -21.79 -11.45 -5.24
N ILE A 181 -20.69 -10.76 -5.64
CA ILE A 181 -20.72 -9.67 -6.61
C ILE A 181 -20.94 -10.25 -8.01
N PRO A 182 -22.06 -9.94 -8.70
CA PRO A 182 -22.44 -10.66 -9.93
C PRO A 182 -21.45 -10.59 -11.08
N GLN A 183 -20.70 -9.47 -11.17
CA GLN A 183 -19.74 -9.24 -12.25
C GLN A 183 -18.37 -9.87 -11.96
N LEU A 184 -18.08 -10.27 -10.72
CA LEU A 184 -16.81 -10.86 -10.34
C LEU A 184 -16.80 -12.35 -10.72
N MET A 185 -15.82 -12.75 -11.52
CA MET A 185 -15.68 -14.10 -12.04
C MET A 185 -14.56 -14.89 -11.37
N TRP A 186 -13.54 -14.19 -10.85
CA TRP A 186 -12.37 -14.84 -10.29
C TRP A 186 -11.81 -14.06 -9.10
N ILE A 187 -11.49 -14.78 -8.03
CA ILE A 187 -10.78 -14.26 -6.87
C ILE A 187 -9.48 -15.03 -6.70
N ARG A 188 -8.37 -14.30 -6.65
CA ARG A 188 -7.04 -14.88 -6.44
C ARG A 188 -6.51 -14.43 -5.08
N LEU A 189 -5.98 -15.38 -4.31
CA LEU A 189 -5.35 -15.12 -3.01
C LEU A 189 -3.83 -15.19 -3.17
N LEU A 190 -3.11 -14.16 -2.69
CA LEU A 190 -1.67 -14.15 -2.60
C LEU A 190 -1.23 -14.05 -1.13
N TYR A 191 -0.01 -14.50 -0.84
CA TYR A 191 0.62 -14.39 0.48
C TYR A 191 -0.15 -15.07 1.61
N CYS A 192 -0.58 -16.30 1.35
CA CYS A 192 -1.20 -17.17 2.36
C CYS A 192 -0.13 -17.95 3.11
N TYR A 193 -0.13 -17.83 4.42
CA TYR A 193 0.76 -18.61 5.29
C TYR A 193 0.18 -20.03 5.47
N PRO A 194 0.91 -21.10 5.14
CA PRO A 194 0.35 -22.46 5.15
C PRO A 194 -0.27 -22.88 6.48
N GLU A 195 0.35 -22.53 7.60
CA GLU A 195 -0.12 -22.86 8.94
C GLU A 195 -1.42 -22.17 9.34
N GLU A 196 -1.78 -21.11 8.63
CA GLU A 196 -2.99 -20.33 8.88
C GLU A 196 -4.17 -20.73 8.00
N ILE A 197 -3.94 -21.67 7.05
CA ILE A 197 -4.99 -22.20 6.17
C ILE A 197 -5.87 -23.17 6.97
N THR A 198 -7.14 -22.79 7.13
CA THR A 198 -8.13 -23.60 7.86
C THR A 198 -8.96 -24.47 6.92
N PRO A 199 -9.56 -25.60 7.41
CA PRO A 199 -10.51 -26.39 6.63
C PRO A 199 -11.68 -25.55 6.08
N GLU A 200 -12.16 -24.55 6.82
CA GLU A 200 -13.20 -23.64 6.36
C GLU A 200 -12.73 -22.81 5.17
N LEU A 201 -11.50 -22.26 5.21
CA LEU A 201 -10.95 -21.51 4.09
C LEU A 201 -10.85 -22.38 2.84
N VAL A 202 -10.35 -23.62 2.98
CA VAL A 202 -10.29 -24.57 1.86
C VAL A 202 -11.67 -24.87 1.30
N HIS A 203 -12.68 -25.04 2.18
CA HIS A 203 -14.05 -25.29 1.75
C HIS A 203 -14.61 -24.12 0.92
N VAL A 204 -14.39 -22.88 1.37
CA VAL A 204 -14.87 -21.67 0.65
C VAL A 204 -14.17 -21.48 -0.70
N ILE A 205 -12.86 -21.77 -0.79
CA ILE A 205 -12.11 -21.68 -2.06
C ILE A 205 -12.63 -22.68 -3.11
N ARG A 206 -13.23 -23.80 -2.67
CA ARG A 206 -13.77 -24.85 -3.54
C ARG A 206 -15.20 -24.60 -4.02
N GLN A 207 -15.92 -23.67 -3.44
CA GLN A 207 -17.27 -23.26 -3.84
C GLN A 207 -17.25 -22.25 -5.00
#